data_a12612f209291af5d0a95fd62c087932
#
_entry.id   a12612f209291af5d0a95fd62c087932
#
_cell.length_a   1.000
_cell.length_b   1.000
_cell.length_c   1.000
_cell.angle_alpha   90.00
_cell.angle_beta   90.00
_cell.angle_gamma   90.00
#
_symmetry.space_group_name_H-M   'P 1'
#
loop_
_entity.id
_entity.type
_entity.pdbx_description
1 polymer ?
#
loop_
_entity_poly.entity_id
_entity_poly.type
_entity_poly.pdbx_seq_one_letter_code
_entity_poly.pdbx_strand_id
1 'polypeptide(L)'
;AISGDAIAYTYWDKSVRTGQPYSGDFRTVLVDNTNVFFGDPNMRDPQKQPYILISMRENVSELQKAARKAGLSEDVVRKIVPDSDNTTQSGDMAKKEIESTKCISLIRLWKDENGHVLFRKSVRSAVLTDTTDTGLTLYPICVFNWTKVKNSWHGEAVATGLIENQIFLN
;
A
#
# COMPACT_ATOMS: atom_id res chain seq x y z
N ALA A 1 -14.27 8.99 -12.01
CA ALA A 1 -13.11 8.89 -11.11
C ALA A 1 -12.85 10.25 -10.47
N ILE A 2 -12.86 10.30 -9.15
CA ILE A 2 -12.60 11.53 -8.37
C ILE A 2 -11.09 11.79 -8.31
N SER A 3 -10.28 10.72 -8.31
CA SER A 3 -8.82 10.80 -8.44
C SER A 3 -8.40 10.59 -9.89
N GLY A 4 -7.34 11.28 -10.32
CA GLY A 4 -6.78 11.13 -11.66
C GLY A 4 -5.96 9.86 -11.87
N ASP A 5 -5.74 9.09 -10.80
CA ASP A 5 -4.84 7.94 -10.77
C ASP A 5 -5.53 6.69 -10.28
N ALA A 6 -5.09 5.54 -10.77
CA ALA A 6 -5.37 4.23 -10.22
C ALA A 6 -4.05 3.46 -10.11
N ILE A 7 -3.80 2.84 -8.96
CA ILE A 7 -2.57 2.10 -8.70
C ILE A 7 -2.93 0.64 -8.43
N ALA A 8 -2.32 -0.27 -9.18
CA ALA A 8 -2.43 -1.69 -8.98
C ALA A 8 -1.11 -2.25 -8.44
N TYR A 9 -1.19 -3.05 -7.39
CA TYR A 9 -0.07 -3.78 -6.80
C TYR A 9 -0.29 -5.27 -6.99
N THR A 10 0.70 -5.94 -7.57
CA THR A 10 0.66 -7.39 -7.85
C THR A 10 1.68 -8.10 -6.97
N TYR A 11 1.26 -9.17 -6.32
CA TYR A 11 2.13 -9.98 -5.47
C TYR A 11 1.79 -11.47 -5.58
N TRP A 12 2.71 -12.32 -5.15
CA TRP A 12 2.50 -13.76 -5.06
C TRP A 12 1.82 -14.11 -3.74
N ASP A 13 0.61 -14.66 -3.81
CA ASP A 13 -0.14 -15.12 -2.63
C ASP A 13 -0.01 -16.64 -2.47
N LYS A 14 0.82 -17.07 -1.53
CA LYS A 14 1.06 -18.48 -1.22
C LYS A 14 -0.16 -19.21 -0.63
N SER A 15 -1.18 -18.49 -0.20
CA SER A 15 -2.39 -19.07 0.41
C SER A 15 -3.39 -19.62 -0.61
N VAL A 16 -3.28 -19.18 -1.85
CA VAL A 16 -4.18 -19.59 -2.93
C VAL A 16 -3.84 -21.00 -3.39
N ARG A 17 -4.86 -21.84 -3.51
CA ARG A 17 -4.74 -23.19 -4.05
C ARG A 17 -5.52 -23.27 -5.36
N THR A 18 -4.81 -23.43 -6.46
CA THR A 18 -5.37 -23.46 -7.82
C THR A 18 -5.52 -24.85 -8.41
N GLY A 19 -5.22 -25.91 -7.64
CA GLY A 19 -5.16 -27.29 -8.15
C GLY A 19 -3.89 -27.61 -8.93
N GLN A 20 -2.98 -26.66 -9.08
CA GLN A 20 -1.66 -26.85 -9.68
C GLN A 20 -0.73 -27.60 -8.71
N PRO A 21 0.37 -28.23 -9.19
CA PRO A 21 1.33 -28.94 -8.34
C PRO A 21 2.11 -28.01 -7.38
N TYR A 22 2.01 -26.70 -7.54
CA TYR A 22 2.60 -25.67 -6.65
C TYR A 22 1.51 -24.91 -5.91
N SER A 23 1.85 -24.34 -4.76
CA SER A 23 0.95 -23.50 -3.96
C SER A 23 1.22 -22.02 -4.25
N GLY A 24 0.15 -21.29 -4.51
CA GLY A 24 0.20 -19.86 -4.73
C GLY A 24 -0.27 -19.45 -6.12
N ASP A 25 -0.60 -18.18 -6.24
CA ASP A 25 -0.98 -17.52 -7.49
C ASP A 25 -0.70 -16.03 -7.40
N PHE A 26 -0.65 -15.36 -8.55
CA PHE A 26 -0.57 -13.91 -8.61
C PHE A 26 -1.88 -13.26 -8.20
N ARG A 27 -1.79 -12.31 -7.30
CA ARG A 27 -2.92 -11.50 -6.86
C ARG A 27 -2.64 -10.04 -7.15
N THR A 28 -3.59 -9.38 -7.83
CA THR A 28 -3.54 -7.95 -8.09
C THR A 28 -4.61 -7.25 -7.25
N VAL A 29 -4.21 -6.25 -6.51
CA VAL A 29 -5.09 -5.41 -5.71
C VAL A 29 -4.97 -3.95 -6.15
N LEU A 30 -6.10 -3.26 -6.17
CA LEU A 30 -6.09 -1.80 -6.33
C LEU A 30 -5.74 -1.18 -4.99
N VAL A 31 -4.76 -0.30 -5.00
CA VAL A 31 -4.33 0.47 -3.85
C VAL A 31 -4.76 1.92 -4.06
N ASP A 32 -5.31 2.53 -3.00
CA ASP A 32 -5.63 3.95 -3.04
C ASP A 32 -4.35 4.76 -3.26
N ASN A 33 -4.39 5.75 -4.16
CA ASN A 33 -3.25 6.59 -4.48
C ASN A 33 -2.72 7.37 -3.26
N THR A 34 -3.59 7.64 -2.27
CA THR A 34 -3.21 8.28 -1.00
C THR A 34 -2.37 7.37 -0.10
N ASN A 35 -2.34 6.08 -0.39
CA ASN A 35 -1.63 5.05 0.38
C ASN A 35 -0.33 4.57 -0.30
N VAL A 36 0.06 5.19 -1.41
CA VAL A 36 1.30 4.87 -2.13
C VAL A 36 2.19 6.09 -2.17
N PHE A 37 3.43 5.95 -1.73
CA PHE A 37 4.41 7.03 -1.63
C PHE A 37 5.64 6.67 -2.46
N PHE A 38 5.97 7.52 -3.41
CA PHE A 38 7.16 7.41 -4.24
C PHE A 38 8.32 8.18 -3.62
N GLY A 39 9.53 7.64 -3.74
CA GLY A 39 10.73 8.21 -3.14
C GLY A 39 11.16 9.54 -3.77
N ASP A 40 10.90 9.74 -5.06
CA ASP A 40 11.14 10.99 -5.77
C ASP A 40 9.83 11.47 -6.45
N PRO A 41 9.21 12.53 -5.94
CA PRO A 41 7.97 13.05 -6.50
C PRO A 41 8.12 13.65 -7.91
N ASN A 42 9.34 14.01 -8.32
CA ASN A 42 9.60 14.57 -9.63
C ASN A 42 9.84 13.52 -10.71
N MET A 43 10.05 12.27 -10.30
CA MET A 43 10.29 11.17 -11.21
C MET A 43 8.98 10.54 -11.66
N ARG A 44 8.70 10.62 -12.97
CA ARG A 44 7.44 10.17 -13.58
C ARG A 44 7.35 8.65 -13.74
N ASP A 45 8.50 8.00 -13.94
CA ASP A 45 8.55 6.57 -14.18
C ASP A 45 8.60 5.82 -12.85
N PRO A 46 7.53 5.07 -12.48
CA PRO A 46 7.52 4.30 -11.24
C PRO A 46 8.67 3.30 -11.17
N GLN A 47 9.15 2.81 -12.31
CA GLN A 47 10.22 1.81 -12.37
C GLN A 47 11.62 2.39 -12.06
N LYS A 48 11.77 3.70 -12.12
CA LYS A 48 13.03 4.41 -11.82
C LYS A 48 13.04 5.01 -10.41
N GLN A 49 11.96 4.82 -9.66
CA GLN A 49 11.88 5.32 -8.28
C GLN A 49 12.96 4.67 -7.41
N PRO A 50 13.58 5.44 -6.49
CA PRO A 50 14.57 4.89 -5.56
C PRO A 50 13.93 3.91 -4.57
N TYR A 51 12.68 4.16 -4.19
CA TYR A 51 11.86 3.24 -3.40
C TYR A 51 10.38 3.57 -3.57
N ILE A 52 9.54 2.63 -3.21
CA ILE A 52 8.08 2.79 -3.16
C ILE A 52 7.59 2.28 -1.81
N LEU A 53 6.74 3.06 -1.14
CA LEU A 53 6.08 2.66 0.10
C LEU A 53 4.60 2.48 -0.17
N ILE A 54 4.03 1.38 0.33
CA ILE A 54 2.59 1.10 0.28
C ILE A 54 2.10 0.96 1.72
N SER A 55 1.15 1.81 2.09
CA SER A 55 0.48 1.76 3.39
C SER A 55 -0.81 0.93 3.25
N MET A 56 -1.01 -0.05 4.12
CA MET A 56 -2.22 -0.87 4.15
C MET A 56 -2.79 -0.91 5.55
N ARG A 57 -4.12 -0.84 5.66
CA ARG A 57 -4.81 -0.99 6.93
C ARG A 57 -5.32 -2.42 7.07
N GLU A 58 -4.71 -3.19 7.95
CA GLU A 58 -4.95 -4.63 8.11
C GLU A 58 -5.44 -4.96 9.53
N ASN A 59 -6.15 -6.07 9.68
CA ASN A 59 -6.61 -6.56 10.97
C ASN A 59 -5.43 -7.10 11.78
N VAL A 60 -5.30 -6.66 13.02
CA VAL A 60 -4.24 -7.09 13.95
C VAL A 60 -4.25 -8.62 14.12
N SER A 61 -5.43 -9.21 14.29
CA SER A 61 -5.56 -10.67 14.47
C SER A 61 -5.05 -11.47 13.27
N GLU A 62 -5.25 -10.98 12.05
CA GLU A 62 -4.77 -11.62 10.82
C GLU A 62 -3.26 -11.47 10.68
N LEU A 63 -2.73 -10.28 10.98
CA LEU A 63 -1.29 -10.05 10.98
C LEU A 63 -0.57 -10.90 12.03
N GLN A 64 -1.12 -11.03 13.23
CA GLN A 64 -0.57 -11.88 14.27
C GLN A 64 -0.57 -13.36 13.87
N LYS A 65 -1.65 -13.84 13.24
CA LYS A 65 -1.71 -15.21 12.70
C LYS A 65 -0.66 -15.42 11.60
N ALA A 66 -0.53 -14.46 10.68
CA ALA A 66 0.47 -14.51 9.62
C ALA A 66 1.90 -14.49 10.17
N ALA A 67 2.17 -13.67 11.19
CA ALA A 67 3.46 -13.57 11.87
C ALA A 67 3.85 -14.90 12.56
N ARG A 68 2.91 -15.54 13.27
CA ARG A 68 3.14 -16.88 13.87
C ARG A 68 3.40 -17.94 12.81
N LYS A 69 2.62 -17.93 11.72
CA LYS A 69 2.83 -18.87 10.59
C LYS A 69 4.18 -18.66 9.91
N ALA A 70 4.70 -17.44 9.90
CA ALA A 70 6.04 -17.10 9.40
C ALA A 70 7.16 -17.45 10.38
N GLY A 71 6.85 -17.95 11.59
CA GLY A 71 7.84 -18.35 12.61
C GLY A 71 8.44 -17.18 13.39
N LEU A 72 7.78 -16.02 13.42
CA LEU A 72 8.24 -14.88 14.23
C LEU A 72 8.04 -15.18 15.74
N SER A 73 8.93 -14.64 16.56
CA SER A 73 8.86 -14.81 18.02
C SER A 73 7.58 -14.18 18.60
N GLU A 74 7.06 -14.75 19.69
CA GLU A 74 5.88 -14.21 20.38
C GLU A 74 6.08 -12.79 20.87
N ASP A 75 7.31 -12.38 21.16
CA ASP A 75 7.63 -11.00 21.54
C ASP A 75 7.39 -10.01 20.38
N VAL A 76 7.66 -10.43 19.13
CA VAL A 76 7.36 -9.65 17.95
C VAL A 76 5.85 -9.63 17.69
N VAL A 77 5.19 -10.79 17.85
CA VAL A 77 3.73 -10.90 17.65
C VAL A 77 2.96 -10.01 18.62
N ARG A 78 3.38 -9.94 19.89
CA ARG A 78 2.77 -9.08 20.92
C ARG A 78 2.92 -7.59 20.64
N LYS A 79 3.94 -7.18 19.86
CA LYS A 79 4.14 -5.79 19.43
C LYS A 79 3.19 -5.36 18.31
N ILE A 80 2.50 -6.32 17.68
CA ILE A 80 1.47 -6.01 16.68
C ILE A 80 0.19 -5.63 17.43
N VAL A 81 0.00 -4.34 17.64
CA VAL A 81 -1.12 -3.76 18.39
C VAL A 81 -1.94 -2.84 17.48
N PRO A 82 -3.22 -2.63 17.78
CA PRO A 82 -4.04 -1.68 17.05
C PRO A 82 -3.45 -0.28 17.11
N ASP A 83 -3.60 0.49 16.02
CA ASP A 83 -3.28 1.90 16.05
C ASP A 83 -4.37 2.64 16.83
N SER A 84 -3.96 3.58 17.69
CA SER A 84 -4.89 4.50 18.35
C SER A 84 -5.37 5.51 17.33
N ASP A 85 -6.53 5.27 16.74
CA ASP A 85 -7.18 6.23 15.85
C ASP A 85 -7.80 7.36 16.66
N ASN A 86 -7.03 8.38 16.95
CA ASN A 86 -7.53 9.68 17.35
C ASN A 86 -7.98 10.49 16.13
N THR A 87 -8.76 9.91 15.23
CA THR A 87 -9.46 10.68 14.23
C THR A 87 -10.66 11.35 14.89
N THR A 88 -10.41 12.52 15.42
CA THR A 88 -11.48 13.48 15.75
C THR A 88 -12.15 13.88 14.44
N GLN A 89 -13.17 13.14 14.01
CA GLN A 89 -14.14 13.72 13.12
C GLN A 89 -14.86 14.80 13.91
N SER A 90 -14.68 16.04 13.49
CA SER A 90 -15.38 17.21 13.98
C SER A 90 -16.89 17.01 13.83
N GLY A 91 -17.55 16.80 14.92
CA GLY A 91 -19.00 16.68 15.03
C GLY A 91 -19.34 16.16 16.43
N ASP A 92 -20.02 16.97 17.21
CA ASP A 92 -20.53 16.75 18.57
C ASP A 92 -21.25 15.39 18.74
N MET A 93 -20.50 14.33 18.86
CA MET A 93 -20.98 13.04 19.36
C MET A 93 -19.91 12.47 20.28
N ALA A 94 -20.34 12.12 21.48
CA ALA A 94 -19.55 11.52 22.53
C ALA A 94 -18.44 10.61 21.99
N LYS A 95 -17.21 10.83 22.47
CA LYS A 95 -16.04 9.97 22.27
C LYS A 95 -16.41 8.52 22.60
N LYS A 96 -16.96 7.81 21.63
CA LYS A 96 -16.95 6.37 21.67
C LYS A 96 -15.57 6.03 21.15
N GLU A 97 -14.66 5.64 22.03
CA GLU A 97 -13.44 4.95 21.66
C GLU A 97 -13.85 3.72 20.87
N ILE A 98 -13.86 3.86 19.56
CA ILE A 98 -13.96 2.70 18.68
C ILE A 98 -12.58 2.06 18.80
N GLU A 99 -12.49 1.00 19.62
CA GLU A 99 -11.29 0.18 19.68
C GLU A 99 -10.98 -0.26 18.25
N SER A 100 -9.97 0.36 17.67
CA SER A 100 -9.51 0.00 16.35
C SER A 100 -8.92 -1.41 16.44
N THR A 101 -9.51 -2.37 15.76
CA THR A 101 -8.96 -3.73 15.62
C THR A 101 -7.92 -3.80 14.50
N LYS A 102 -7.59 -2.67 13.89
CA LYS A 102 -6.71 -2.56 12.73
C LYS A 102 -5.44 -1.79 13.07
N CYS A 103 -4.37 -2.11 12.36
CA CYS A 103 -3.13 -1.35 12.36
C CYS A 103 -2.66 -1.07 10.93
N ILE A 104 -1.81 -0.08 10.80
CA ILE A 104 -1.17 0.26 9.53
C ILE A 104 0.06 -0.63 9.36
N SER A 105 0.08 -1.41 8.29
CA SER A 105 1.27 -2.10 7.80
C SER A 105 1.89 -1.30 6.67
N LEU A 106 3.21 -1.27 6.62
CA LEU A 106 3.99 -0.58 5.61
C LEU A 106 4.79 -1.59 4.82
N ILE A 107 4.60 -1.60 3.51
CA ILE A 107 5.41 -2.34 2.56
C ILE A 107 6.40 -1.36 1.94
N ARG A 108 7.69 -1.71 2.00
CA ARG A 108 8.75 -0.99 1.31
C ARG A 108 9.29 -1.86 0.18
N LEU A 109 9.36 -1.28 -1.00
CA LEU A 109 9.98 -1.85 -2.19
C LEU A 109 11.13 -0.92 -2.61
N TRP A 110 12.31 -1.49 -2.90
CA TRP A 110 13.45 -0.74 -3.44
C TRP A 110 14.32 -1.67 -4.27
N LYS A 111 15.22 -1.13 -5.06
CA LYS A 111 16.16 -1.93 -5.85
C LYS A 111 17.53 -1.99 -5.19
N ASP A 112 18.17 -3.14 -5.26
CA ASP A 112 19.56 -3.31 -4.89
C ASP A 112 20.51 -2.81 -6.01
N GLU A 113 21.82 -2.97 -5.80
CA GLU A 113 22.86 -2.58 -6.76
C GLU A 113 22.80 -3.40 -8.08
N ASN A 114 22.21 -4.61 -8.04
CA ASN A 114 22.02 -5.47 -9.20
C ASN A 114 20.69 -5.20 -9.93
N GLY A 115 19.87 -4.30 -9.41
CA GLY A 115 18.56 -3.97 -9.96
C GLY A 115 17.44 -4.92 -9.54
N HIS A 116 17.67 -5.83 -8.58
CA HIS A 116 16.64 -6.70 -8.04
C HIS A 116 15.76 -5.95 -7.05
N VAL A 117 14.46 -6.19 -7.11
CA VAL A 117 13.50 -5.58 -6.19
C VAL A 117 13.54 -6.30 -4.86
N LEU A 118 13.88 -5.57 -3.82
CA LEU A 118 13.81 -6.00 -2.44
C LEU A 118 12.48 -5.59 -1.82
N PHE A 119 11.98 -6.41 -0.92
CA PHE A 119 10.72 -6.26 -0.22
C PHE A 119 10.94 -6.33 1.28
N ARG A 120 10.25 -5.45 2.03
CA ARG A 120 10.17 -5.52 3.49
C ARG A 120 8.77 -5.11 3.93
N LYS A 121 8.20 -5.85 4.89
CA LYS A 121 6.92 -5.50 5.50
C LYS A 121 7.10 -5.25 6.99
N SER A 122 6.54 -4.16 7.49
CA SER A 122 6.62 -3.77 8.90
C SER A 122 5.30 -3.14 9.37
N VAL A 123 5.09 -3.17 10.68
CA VAL A 123 4.13 -2.32 11.39
C VAL A 123 4.91 -1.33 12.24
N ARG A 124 4.23 -0.39 12.89
CA ARG A 124 4.86 0.68 13.69
C ARG A 124 5.94 0.18 14.64
N SER A 125 5.73 -0.96 15.29
CA SER A 125 6.57 -1.47 16.40
C SER A 125 7.27 -2.78 16.10
N ALA A 126 7.09 -3.37 14.90
CA ALA A 126 7.66 -4.67 14.55
C ALA A 126 7.92 -4.82 13.05
N VAL A 127 8.94 -5.59 12.72
CA VAL A 127 9.19 -6.06 11.36
C VAL A 127 8.50 -7.40 11.19
N LEU A 128 7.59 -7.49 10.20
CA LEU A 128 6.82 -8.70 9.91
C LEU A 128 7.53 -9.61 8.90
N THR A 129 8.18 -8.98 7.92
CA THR A 129 9.01 -9.68 6.92
C THR A 129 10.28 -8.87 6.77
N ASP A 130 11.39 -9.51 7.03
CA ASP A 130 12.70 -8.88 6.83
C ASP A 130 13.00 -8.71 5.34
N THR A 131 14.07 -7.99 5.05
CA THR A 131 14.48 -7.73 3.68
C THR A 131 14.63 -9.04 2.91
N THR A 132 13.82 -9.18 1.88
CA THR A 132 13.75 -10.38 1.04
C THR A 132 13.86 -9.96 -0.42
N ASP A 133 14.68 -10.66 -1.18
CA ASP A 133 14.73 -10.52 -2.64
C ASP A 133 13.46 -11.16 -3.24
N THR A 134 12.76 -10.39 -4.06
CA THR A 134 11.56 -10.87 -4.75
C THR A 134 11.87 -11.66 -6.03
N GLY A 135 13.11 -11.64 -6.50
CA GLY A 135 13.52 -12.18 -7.80
C GLY A 135 13.03 -11.35 -9.00
N LEU A 136 12.40 -10.20 -8.75
CA LEU A 136 11.89 -9.31 -9.80
C LEU A 136 12.90 -8.20 -10.06
N THR A 137 12.96 -7.73 -11.31
CA THR A 137 13.76 -6.57 -11.74
C THR A 137 12.91 -5.31 -11.92
N LEU A 138 11.58 -5.48 -11.96
CA LEU A 138 10.61 -4.40 -12.06
C LEU A 138 9.78 -4.34 -10.78
N TYR A 139 9.47 -3.13 -10.32
CA TYR A 139 8.51 -2.95 -9.24
C TYR A 139 7.15 -3.53 -9.65
N PRO A 140 6.52 -4.38 -8.82
CA PRO A 140 5.24 -5.00 -9.13
C PRO A 140 4.07 -4.03 -8.93
N ILE A 141 4.23 -2.81 -9.44
CA ILE A 141 3.26 -1.72 -9.37
C ILE A 141 2.98 -1.20 -10.78
N CYS A 142 1.70 -1.02 -11.08
CA CYS A 142 1.25 -0.38 -12.29
C CYS A 142 0.45 0.88 -11.94
N VAL A 143 0.82 2.00 -12.52
CA VAL A 143 0.14 3.29 -12.34
C VAL A 143 -0.60 3.64 -13.62
N PHE A 144 -1.90 3.86 -13.49
CA PHE A 144 -2.78 4.29 -14.57
C PHE A 144 -3.20 5.73 -14.31
N ASN A 145 -2.93 6.63 -15.24
CA ASN A 145 -3.41 7.99 -15.19
C ASN A 145 -4.56 8.17 -16.18
N TRP A 146 -5.64 8.84 -15.76
CA TRP A 146 -6.74 9.17 -16.67
C TRP A 146 -6.27 10.19 -17.72
N THR A 147 -5.79 11.34 -17.28
CA THR A 147 -5.13 12.32 -18.14
C THR A 147 -3.73 12.56 -17.61
N LYS A 148 -2.72 12.42 -18.46
CA LYS A 148 -1.32 12.62 -18.05
C LYS A 148 -1.00 14.11 -17.88
N VAL A 149 -0.43 14.47 -16.75
CA VAL A 149 0.07 15.81 -16.47
C VAL A 149 1.58 15.86 -16.73
N LYS A 150 2.05 16.94 -17.36
CA LYS A 150 3.48 17.12 -17.63
C LYS A 150 4.26 17.27 -16.31
N ASN A 151 5.38 16.57 -16.20
CA ASN A 151 6.27 16.57 -15.03
C ASN A 151 5.63 16.12 -13.70
N SER A 152 4.60 15.28 -13.77
CA SER A 152 3.96 14.67 -12.62
C SER A 152 3.76 13.18 -12.86
N TRP A 153 3.85 12.37 -11.83
CA TRP A 153 3.41 10.98 -11.87
C TRP A 153 1.89 10.90 -11.64
N HIS A 154 1.30 11.93 -11.04
CA HIS A 154 -0.14 12.05 -10.90
C HIS A 154 -0.79 12.43 -12.21
N GLY A 155 -1.96 11.87 -12.46
CA GLY A 155 -2.86 12.26 -13.52
C GLY A 155 -3.90 13.28 -13.05
N GLU A 156 -4.60 13.85 -14.01
CA GLU A 156 -5.73 14.73 -13.77
C GLU A 156 -7.03 13.95 -13.89
N ALA A 157 -7.97 14.20 -12.95
CA ALA A 157 -9.28 13.59 -12.96
C ALA A 157 -10.21 14.29 -13.96
N VAL A 158 -11.16 13.53 -14.54
CA VAL A 158 -12.23 14.09 -15.36
C VAL A 158 -13.02 15.18 -14.61
N ALA A 159 -13.23 14.95 -13.31
CA ALA A 159 -13.97 15.89 -12.46
C ALA A 159 -13.29 17.25 -12.34
N THR A 160 -11.95 17.33 -12.46
CA THR A 160 -11.20 18.59 -12.33
C THR A 160 -11.64 19.61 -13.39
N GLY A 161 -11.78 19.19 -14.64
CA GLY A 161 -12.27 20.07 -15.71
C GLY A 161 -13.76 20.44 -15.63
N LEU A 162 -14.53 19.74 -14.81
CA LEU A 162 -15.95 20.03 -14.60
C LEU A 162 -16.19 21.04 -13.46
N ILE A 163 -15.23 21.21 -12.55
CA ILE A 163 -15.35 22.08 -11.38
C ILE A 163 -15.55 23.53 -11.83
N GLU A 164 -14.76 24.02 -12.80
CA GLU A 164 -14.86 25.38 -13.31
C GLU A 164 -16.23 25.63 -13.94
N ASN A 165 -16.76 24.67 -14.71
CA ASN A 165 -18.09 24.77 -15.30
C ASN A 165 -19.19 24.81 -14.23
N GLN A 166 -19.04 24.04 -13.16
CA GLN A 166 -20.00 24.03 -12.04
C GLN A 166 -20.00 25.36 -11.27
N ILE A 167 -18.84 25.96 -11.08
CA ILE A 167 -18.72 27.29 -10.44
C ILE A 167 -19.41 28.36 -11.29
N PHE A 168 -19.34 28.24 -12.62
CA PHE A 168 -19.98 29.19 -13.54
C PHE A 168 -21.52 29.09 -13.58
N LEU A 169 -22.07 27.92 -13.18
CA LEU A 169 -23.51 27.65 -13.18
C LEU A 169 -24.19 27.98 -11.85
N ASN A 170 -23.44 28.24 -10.79
CA ASN A 170 -23.93 28.63 -9.46
C ASN A 170 -23.78 30.14 -9.23
#